data_25077ebaa9caa84d299489f0e74dc13f
#
_entry.id   25077ebaa9caa84d299489f0e74dc13f
#
_cell.length_a   1.000
_cell.length_b   1.000
_cell.length_c   1.000
_cell.angle_alpha   90.00
_cell.angle_beta   90.00
_cell.angle_gamma   90.00
#
_symmetry.space_group_name_H-M   'P 1'
#
loop_
_entity.id
_entity.type
_entity.pdbx_description
1 polymer ?
#
loop_
_entity_poly.entity_id
_entity_poly.type
_entity_poly.pdbx_seq_one_letter_code
_entity_poly.pdbx_strand_id
1 'polypeptide(L)'
;NYARAELYLAANSPRVEGDALSHLLAEAPNLPQAQRLAALAQRRGMVTTPAIPVEQRLGWAGAAPRRGKPRSVADPALGDLGRTINARIVADDPAGAEALLASASTRLSVATLTEWQYRVAWSYYIENDNVNARRVAAMAQSGGGDWVAQADWAQGLASWRMGDCRT
;
A
#
# COMPACT_ATOMS: atom_id res chain seq x y z
N ASN A 1 1.40 29.32 -2.02
CA ASN A 1 1.61 29.51 -3.47
C ASN A 1 0.33 29.26 -4.27
N TYR A 2 -0.51 28.26 -3.91
CA TYR A 2 -1.76 27.97 -4.62
C TYR A 2 -2.73 29.18 -4.63
N ALA A 3 -3.03 29.73 -3.45
CA ALA A 3 -3.91 30.91 -3.34
C ALA A 3 -3.36 32.13 -4.09
N ARG A 4 -2.02 32.32 -4.13
CA ARG A 4 -1.36 33.38 -4.89
C ARG A 4 -1.54 33.16 -6.41
N ALA A 5 -1.42 31.90 -6.86
CA ALA A 5 -1.65 31.54 -8.26
C ALA A 5 -3.10 31.84 -8.71
N GLU A 6 -4.08 31.44 -7.89
CA GLU A 6 -5.49 31.74 -8.17
C GLU A 6 -5.76 33.26 -8.19
N LEU A 7 -5.19 34.00 -7.24
CA LEU A 7 -5.31 35.45 -7.22
C LEU A 7 -4.73 36.07 -8.51
N TYR A 8 -3.55 35.66 -8.94
CA TYR A 8 -2.89 36.21 -10.13
C TYR A 8 -3.61 35.90 -11.44
N LEU A 9 -4.36 34.82 -11.48
CA LEU A 9 -5.13 34.37 -12.65
C LEU A 9 -6.59 34.80 -12.62
N ALA A 10 -7.08 35.38 -11.53
CA ALA A 10 -8.47 35.82 -11.40
C ALA A 10 -8.78 36.96 -12.37
N ALA A 11 -9.95 36.94 -12.99
CA ALA A 11 -10.37 37.94 -13.98
C ALA A 11 -10.39 39.37 -13.44
N ASN A 12 -10.68 39.53 -12.14
CA ASN A 12 -10.77 40.85 -11.48
C ASN A 12 -9.51 41.18 -10.63
N SER A 13 -8.43 40.42 -10.83
CA SER A 13 -7.19 40.68 -10.11
C SER A 13 -6.49 41.95 -10.64
N PRO A 14 -5.82 42.71 -9.76
CA PRO A 14 -4.90 43.75 -10.22
C PRO A 14 -3.87 43.19 -11.21
N ARG A 15 -3.43 44.02 -12.11
CA ARG A 15 -2.41 43.60 -13.09
C ARG A 15 -1.13 43.20 -12.38
N VAL A 16 -0.74 41.92 -12.59
CA VAL A 16 0.51 41.37 -12.04
C VAL A 16 1.59 41.42 -13.09
N GLU A 17 2.78 41.91 -12.73
CA GLU A 17 3.93 42.03 -13.63
C GLU A 17 4.61 40.67 -13.87
N GLY A 18 5.34 40.56 -14.98
CA GLY A 18 5.97 39.31 -15.42
C GLY A 18 6.96 38.73 -14.40
N ASP A 19 7.72 39.59 -13.72
CA ASP A 19 8.68 39.17 -12.70
C ASP A 19 8.03 38.48 -11.51
N ALA A 20 6.88 38.96 -11.01
CA ALA A 20 6.16 38.34 -9.92
C ALA A 20 5.58 36.96 -10.30
N LEU A 21 5.17 36.83 -11.57
CA LEU A 21 4.71 35.53 -12.12
C LEU A 21 5.89 34.57 -12.25
N SER A 22 7.03 35.00 -12.74
CA SER A 22 8.24 34.17 -12.86
C SER A 22 8.77 33.75 -11.50
N HIS A 23 8.74 34.63 -10.50
CA HIS A 23 9.14 34.31 -9.14
C HIS A 23 8.25 33.22 -8.54
N LEU A 24 6.91 33.33 -8.71
CA LEU A 24 6.00 32.30 -8.24
C LEU A 24 6.22 30.94 -8.93
N LEU A 25 6.55 30.95 -10.23
CA LEU A 25 6.89 29.73 -10.98
C LEU A 25 8.19 29.09 -10.48
N ALA A 26 9.19 29.91 -10.13
CA ALA A 26 10.44 29.41 -9.55
C ALA A 26 10.24 28.79 -8.16
N GLU A 27 9.40 29.43 -7.32
CA GLU A 27 9.07 28.91 -5.99
C GLU A 27 8.22 27.63 -6.02
N ALA A 28 7.34 27.49 -6.99
CA ALA A 28 6.37 26.41 -7.04
C ALA A 28 6.09 25.95 -8.49
N PRO A 29 7.07 25.31 -9.14
CA PRO A 29 6.93 24.87 -10.53
C PRO A 29 5.87 23.79 -10.75
N ASN A 30 5.50 23.07 -9.68
CA ASN A 30 4.53 21.95 -9.73
C ASN A 30 3.07 22.40 -9.50
N LEU A 31 2.78 23.69 -9.51
CA LEU A 31 1.39 24.15 -9.39
C LEU A 31 0.56 23.69 -10.59
N PRO A 32 -0.69 23.27 -10.39
CA PRO A 32 -1.60 22.95 -11.48
C PRO A 32 -1.78 24.09 -12.47
N GLN A 33 -1.62 25.32 -11.99
CA GLN A 33 -1.74 26.57 -12.79
C GLN A 33 -0.42 26.97 -13.47
N ALA A 34 0.69 26.25 -13.29
CA ALA A 34 2.02 26.68 -13.77
C ALA A 34 2.06 27.03 -15.25
N GLN A 35 1.41 26.22 -16.11
CA GLN A 35 1.32 26.51 -17.56
C GLN A 35 0.62 27.84 -17.84
N ARG A 36 -0.47 28.12 -17.14
CA ARG A 36 -1.25 29.37 -17.31
C ARG A 36 -0.46 30.58 -16.82
N LEU A 37 0.25 30.43 -15.70
CA LEU A 37 1.13 31.49 -15.17
C LEU A 37 2.30 31.78 -16.12
N ALA A 38 2.94 30.75 -16.69
CA ALA A 38 4.00 30.92 -17.68
C ALA A 38 3.51 31.64 -18.93
N ALA A 39 2.36 31.23 -19.47
CA ALA A 39 1.75 31.92 -20.63
C ALA A 39 1.39 33.37 -20.31
N LEU A 40 0.95 33.69 -19.09
CA LEU A 40 0.68 35.04 -18.66
C LEU A 40 1.99 35.87 -18.53
N ALA A 41 3.04 35.29 -17.94
CA ALA A 41 4.36 35.93 -17.82
C ALA A 41 4.93 36.32 -19.20
N GLN A 42 4.84 35.42 -20.17
CA GLN A 42 5.26 35.71 -21.56
C GLN A 42 4.45 36.86 -22.17
N ARG A 43 3.13 36.90 -21.99
CA ARG A 43 2.30 38.03 -22.43
C ARG A 43 2.64 39.33 -21.71
N ARG A 44 3.27 39.29 -20.54
CA ARG A 44 3.74 40.43 -19.77
C ARG A 44 5.20 40.84 -20.14
N GLY A 45 5.75 40.24 -21.21
CA GLY A 45 7.04 40.60 -21.75
C GLY A 45 8.23 39.79 -21.24
N MET A 46 7.98 38.70 -20.46
CA MET A 46 9.03 37.80 -20.05
C MET A 46 9.53 36.98 -21.24
N VAL A 47 10.81 37.14 -21.61
CA VAL A 47 11.45 36.37 -22.70
C VAL A 47 11.67 34.90 -22.26
N THR A 48 12.05 34.73 -20.99
CA THR A 48 12.33 33.43 -20.41
C THR A 48 11.49 33.23 -19.14
N THR A 49 10.90 32.06 -19.00
CA THR A 49 10.21 31.64 -17.77
C THR A 49 10.94 30.46 -17.15
N PRO A 50 10.87 30.26 -15.81
CA PRO A 50 11.44 29.08 -15.17
C PRO A 50 10.91 27.80 -15.83
N ALA A 51 11.76 26.75 -15.84
CA ALA A 51 11.34 25.45 -16.34
C ALA A 51 10.22 24.88 -15.46
N ILE A 52 9.12 24.52 -16.10
CA ILE A 52 7.99 23.88 -15.44
C ILE A 52 7.91 22.42 -15.87
N PRO A 53 7.49 21.51 -15.00
CA PRO A 53 7.33 20.11 -15.37
C PRO A 53 6.36 19.95 -16.56
N VAL A 54 6.73 19.10 -17.48
CA VAL A 54 5.86 18.73 -18.61
C VAL A 54 4.82 17.73 -18.09
N GLU A 55 3.56 17.99 -18.42
CA GLU A 55 2.48 17.06 -18.10
C GLU A 55 2.76 15.70 -18.75
N GLN A 56 2.86 14.67 -17.91
CA GLN A 56 3.04 13.31 -18.41
C GLN A 56 1.67 12.76 -18.84
N ARG A 57 1.58 12.37 -20.09
CA ARG A 57 0.38 11.67 -20.58
C ARG A 57 0.28 10.31 -19.90
N LEU A 58 -0.84 10.07 -19.23
CA LEU A 58 -1.16 8.74 -18.73
C LEU A 58 -1.40 7.82 -19.92
N GLY A 59 -0.53 6.85 -20.10
CA GLY A 59 -0.71 5.77 -21.07
C GLY A 59 -1.39 4.58 -20.43
N TRP A 60 -2.28 3.90 -21.19
CA TRP A 60 -2.80 2.62 -20.74
C TRP A 60 -1.72 1.55 -20.84
N ALA A 61 -1.24 1.07 -19.70
CA ALA A 61 -0.22 0.02 -19.61
C ALA A 61 -0.80 -1.41 -19.60
N GLY A 62 -2.09 -1.55 -19.84
CA GLY A 62 -2.80 -2.81 -19.67
C GLY A 62 -3.34 -3.01 -18.26
N ALA A 63 -4.17 -4.03 -18.09
CA ALA A 63 -4.60 -4.46 -16.76
C ALA A 63 -3.52 -5.33 -16.12
N ALA A 64 -3.20 -5.08 -14.85
CA ALA A 64 -2.36 -6.02 -14.10
C ALA A 64 -3.03 -7.41 -14.11
N PRO A 65 -2.24 -8.49 -14.26
CA PRO A 65 -2.78 -9.84 -14.15
C PRO A 65 -3.56 -9.98 -12.85
N ARG A 66 -4.83 -10.38 -12.95
CA ARG A 66 -5.62 -10.66 -11.74
C ARG A 66 -5.07 -11.94 -11.13
N ARG A 67 -4.48 -11.85 -9.95
CA ARG A 67 -4.18 -13.03 -9.15
C ARG A 67 -5.51 -13.66 -8.73
N GLY A 68 -5.69 -14.95 -9.03
CA GLY A 68 -6.78 -15.70 -8.45
C GLY A 68 -6.66 -15.69 -6.92
N LYS A 69 -7.79 -15.73 -6.23
CA LYS A 69 -7.77 -15.98 -4.77
C LYS A 69 -7.13 -17.36 -4.55
N PRO A 70 -6.20 -17.49 -3.58
CA PRO A 70 -5.65 -18.80 -3.26
C PRO A 70 -6.78 -19.72 -2.81
N ARG A 71 -6.71 -20.98 -3.20
CA ARG A 71 -7.67 -21.99 -2.80
C ARG A 71 -7.22 -22.61 -1.48
N SER A 72 -8.19 -22.92 -0.62
CA SER A 72 -7.89 -23.71 0.57
C SER A 72 -7.32 -25.06 0.18
N VAL A 73 -6.27 -25.46 0.89
CA VAL A 73 -5.58 -26.72 0.64
C VAL A 73 -6.40 -27.86 1.24
N ALA A 74 -6.74 -28.84 0.43
CA ALA A 74 -7.38 -30.06 0.90
C ALA A 74 -6.30 -30.97 1.51
N ASP A 75 -6.32 -31.10 2.83
CA ASP A 75 -5.39 -31.96 3.57
C ASP A 75 -6.16 -32.82 4.56
N PRO A 76 -6.21 -34.16 4.36
CA PRO A 76 -6.91 -35.05 5.29
C PRO A 76 -6.35 -35.00 6.70
N ALA A 77 -5.07 -34.68 6.89
CA ALA A 77 -4.44 -34.58 8.21
C ALA A 77 -4.96 -33.38 9.02
N LEU A 78 -5.55 -32.39 8.35
CA LEU A 78 -6.17 -31.24 9.01
C LEU A 78 -7.44 -31.66 9.75
N GLY A 79 -8.30 -32.53 9.16
CA GLY A 79 -9.53 -33.01 9.75
C GLY A 79 -10.38 -31.94 10.43
N ASP A 80 -10.80 -32.18 11.65
CA ASP A 80 -11.61 -31.26 12.45
C ASP A 80 -10.79 -30.10 13.04
N LEU A 81 -9.47 -30.23 13.02
CA LEU A 81 -8.58 -29.20 13.57
C LEU A 81 -8.79 -27.84 12.90
N GLY A 82 -9.00 -27.81 11.59
CA GLY A 82 -9.30 -26.59 10.87
C GLY A 82 -10.52 -25.85 11.40
N ARG A 83 -11.59 -26.58 11.75
CA ARG A 83 -12.78 -25.99 12.38
C ARG A 83 -12.46 -25.42 13.76
N THR A 84 -11.68 -26.14 14.55
CA THR A 84 -11.29 -25.70 15.89
C THR A 84 -10.40 -24.47 15.86
N ILE A 85 -9.40 -24.42 14.96
CA ILE A 85 -8.54 -23.24 14.76
C ILE A 85 -9.40 -22.06 14.30
N ASN A 86 -10.30 -22.27 13.33
CA ASN A 86 -11.18 -21.20 12.85
C ASN A 86 -12.11 -20.67 13.94
N ALA A 87 -12.61 -21.54 14.83
CA ALA A 87 -13.42 -21.12 15.97
C ALA A 87 -12.63 -20.22 16.94
N ARG A 88 -11.34 -20.49 17.16
CA ARG A 88 -10.46 -19.61 17.93
C ARG A 88 -10.26 -18.27 17.26
N ILE A 89 -10.00 -18.26 15.95
CA ILE A 89 -9.87 -17.01 15.17
C ILE A 89 -11.15 -16.15 15.27
N VAL A 90 -12.31 -16.76 15.14
CA VAL A 90 -13.61 -16.07 15.27
C VAL A 90 -13.87 -15.56 16.70
N ALA A 91 -13.28 -16.21 17.70
CA ALA A 91 -13.36 -15.80 19.10
C ALA A 91 -12.24 -14.81 19.50
N ASP A 92 -11.57 -14.19 18.54
CA ASP A 92 -10.48 -13.23 18.74
C ASP A 92 -9.33 -13.79 19.62
N ASP A 93 -9.06 -15.12 19.47
CA ASP A 93 -8.00 -15.84 20.18
C ASP A 93 -6.94 -16.38 19.20
N PRO A 94 -6.13 -15.51 18.58
CA PRO A 94 -5.08 -15.94 17.67
C PRO A 94 -3.98 -16.75 18.35
N ALA A 95 -3.71 -16.52 19.64
CA ALA A 95 -2.73 -17.29 20.41
C ALA A 95 -3.18 -18.75 20.62
N GLY A 96 -4.43 -18.96 20.96
CA GLY A 96 -5.02 -20.30 21.03
C GLY A 96 -5.08 -21.00 19.68
N ALA A 97 -5.36 -20.26 18.61
CA ALA A 97 -5.31 -20.76 17.24
C ALA A 97 -3.89 -21.19 16.84
N GLU A 98 -2.88 -20.41 17.16
CA GLU A 98 -1.47 -20.71 16.90
C GLU A 98 -1.03 -21.97 17.68
N ALA A 99 -1.34 -22.05 18.95
CA ALA A 99 -0.98 -23.21 19.78
C ALA A 99 -1.57 -24.52 19.22
N LEU A 100 -2.83 -24.51 18.78
CA LEU A 100 -3.47 -25.65 18.12
C LEU A 100 -2.75 -26.02 16.81
N LEU A 101 -2.44 -25.02 15.97
CA LEU A 101 -1.72 -25.25 14.72
C LEU A 101 -0.32 -25.82 14.96
N ALA A 102 0.42 -25.29 15.94
CA ALA A 102 1.76 -25.76 16.31
C ALA A 102 1.74 -27.23 16.74
N SER A 103 0.73 -27.66 17.49
CA SER A 103 0.59 -29.05 17.96
C SER A 103 0.41 -30.06 16.82
N ALA A 104 -0.03 -29.61 15.64
CA ALA A 104 -0.27 -30.44 14.48
C ALA A 104 0.72 -30.22 13.33
N SER A 105 1.65 -29.28 13.47
CA SER A 105 2.50 -28.79 12.38
C SER A 105 3.27 -29.92 11.66
N THR A 106 3.76 -30.91 12.38
CA THR A 106 4.52 -32.03 11.80
C THR A 106 3.68 -33.01 10.98
N ARG A 107 2.36 -32.96 11.10
CA ARG A 107 1.42 -33.87 10.39
C ARG A 107 0.83 -33.23 9.15
N LEU A 108 0.85 -31.90 9.07
CA LEU A 108 0.27 -31.13 7.97
C LEU A 108 1.23 -31.03 6.80
N SER A 109 0.68 -30.98 5.60
CA SER A 109 1.48 -30.63 4.43
C SER A 109 1.99 -29.19 4.55
N VAL A 110 3.13 -28.90 3.90
CA VAL A 110 3.71 -27.56 3.90
C VAL A 110 2.71 -26.51 3.42
N ALA A 111 1.97 -26.80 2.35
CA ALA A 111 0.98 -25.87 1.81
C ALA A 111 -0.19 -25.61 2.78
N THR A 112 -0.67 -26.64 3.47
CA THR A 112 -1.70 -26.50 4.53
C THR A 112 -1.18 -25.69 5.70
N LEU A 113 0.03 -26.00 6.16
CA LEU A 113 0.65 -25.27 7.26
C LEU A 113 0.81 -23.78 6.90
N THR A 114 1.27 -23.46 5.68
CA THR A 114 1.38 -22.09 5.16
C THR A 114 0.04 -21.37 5.15
N GLU A 115 -1.02 -22.01 4.66
CA GLU A 115 -2.37 -21.44 4.67
C GLU A 115 -2.80 -21.06 6.09
N TRP A 116 -2.68 -21.99 7.03
CA TRP A 116 -3.18 -21.78 8.39
C TRP A 116 -2.30 -20.83 9.21
N GLN A 117 -0.99 -20.82 8.98
CA GLN A 117 -0.09 -19.80 9.54
C GLN A 117 -0.49 -18.39 9.04
N TYR A 118 -0.78 -18.24 7.75
CA TYR A 118 -1.29 -16.97 7.24
C TYR A 118 -2.60 -16.56 7.92
N ARG A 119 -3.57 -17.47 8.07
CA ARG A 119 -4.86 -17.19 8.72
C ARG A 119 -4.67 -16.72 10.16
N VAL A 120 -3.79 -17.38 10.91
CA VAL A 120 -3.42 -16.99 12.29
C VAL A 120 -2.71 -15.64 12.30
N ALA A 121 -1.75 -15.42 11.41
CA ALA A 121 -1.06 -14.13 11.29
C ALA A 121 -2.05 -12.99 10.98
N TRP A 122 -3.01 -13.25 10.11
CA TRP A 122 -4.05 -12.28 9.79
C TRP A 122 -4.96 -11.98 10.98
N SER A 123 -5.30 -12.97 11.80
CA SER A 123 -6.04 -12.78 13.05
C SER A 123 -5.26 -11.89 14.03
N TYR A 124 -3.97 -12.16 14.27
CA TYR A 124 -3.13 -11.27 15.06
C TYR A 124 -3.10 -9.84 14.51
N TYR A 125 -3.05 -9.69 13.18
CA TYR A 125 -3.05 -8.37 12.55
C TYR A 125 -4.35 -7.60 12.78
N ILE A 126 -5.49 -8.28 12.74
CA ILE A 126 -6.82 -7.69 13.05
C ILE A 126 -6.88 -7.24 14.51
N GLU A 127 -6.36 -8.06 15.43
CA GLU A 127 -6.27 -7.75 16.87
C GLU A 127 -5.18 -6.71 17.20
N ASN A 128 -4.55 -6.12 16.17
CA ASN A 128 -3.49 -5.11 16.32
C ASN A 128 -2.21 -5.63 17.02
N ASP A 129 -2.04 -6.93 17.16
CA ASP A 129 -0.78 -7.56 17.60
C ASP A 129 0.17 -7.72 16.40
N ASN A 130 0.73 -6.60 15.98
CA ASN A 130 1.58 -6.55 14.77
C ASN A 130 2.89 -7.33 14.94
N VAL A 131 3.38 -7.50 16.17
CA VAL A 131 4.61 -8.26 16.45
C VAL A 131 4.39 -9.73 16.14
N ASN A 132 3.33 -10.33 16.67
CA ASN A 132 3.00 -11.73 16.41
C ASN A 132 2.48 -11.93 14.99
N ALA A 133 1.71 -11.00 14.44
CA ALA A 133 1.29 -11.03 13.04
C ALA A 133 2.49 -11.14 12.09
N ARG A 134 3.51 -10.29 12.25
CA ARG A 134 4.72 -10.33 11.46
C ARG A 134 5.49 -11.64 11.64
N ARG A 135 5.65 -12.08 12.89
CA ARG A 135 6.38 -13.32 13.22
C ARG A 135 5.76 -14.55 12.56
N VAL A 136 4.44 -14.71 12.69
CA VAL A 136 3.73 -15.88 12.13
C VAL A 136 3.62 -15.78 10.61
N ALA A 137 3.46 -14.57 10.05
CA ALA A 137 3.49 -14.36 8.61
C ALA A 137 4.86 -14.72 8.00
N ALA A 138 5.96 -14.39 8.68
CA ALA A 138 7.31 -14.77 8.23
C ALA A 138 7.51 -16.30 8.23
N MET A 139 6.91 -17.02 9.17
CA MET A 139 6.91 -18.49 9.15
C MET A 139 6.15 -19.02 7.92
N ALA A 140 4.99 -18.45 7.60
CA ALA A 140 4.21 -18.81 6.43
C ALA A 140 4.94 -18.47 5.13
N GLN A 141 5.66 -17.35 5.07
CA GLN A 141 6.46 -16.93 3.93
C GLN A 141 7.55 -17.96 3.57
N SER A 142 8.18 -18.56 4.58
CA SER A 142 9.19 -19.61 4.39
C SER A 142 8.62 -20.98 4.00
N GLY A 143 7.30 -21.08 3.91
CA GLY A 143 6.59 -22.30 3.53
C GLY A 143 6.47 -22.52 2.03
N GLY A 144 5.29 -22.95 1.57
CA GLY A 144 5.06 -23.23 0.14
C GLY A 144 3.59 -23.14 -0.25
N GLY A 145 3.35 -23.10 -1.58
CA GLY A 145 2.01 -23.04 -2.15
C GLY A 145 1.49 -21.62 -2.37
N ASP A 146 0.20 -21.52 -2.72
CA ASP A 146 -0.42 -20.28 -3.19
C ASP A 146 -0.57 -19.21 -2.09
N TRP A 147 -0.46 -19.61 -0.82
CA TRP A 147 -0.68 -18.72 0.33
C TRP A 147 0.56 -17.93 0.75
N VAL A 148 1.74 -18.23 0.19
CA VAL A 148 2.98 -17.48 0.47
C VAL A 148 2.82 -15.99 0.15
N ALA A 149 2.21 -15.66 -0.99
CA ALA A 149 2.01 -14.26 -1.37
C ALA A 149 1.10 -13.48 -0.41
N GLN A 150 0.12 -14.15 0.21
CA GLN A 150 -0.73 -13.53 1.25
C GLN A 150 0.04 -13.37 2.57
N ALA A 151 0.93 -14.30 2.88
CA ALA A 151 1.81 -14.19 4.04
C ALA A 151 2.77 -13.02 3.90
N ASP A 152 3.41 -12.84 2.72
CA ASP A 152 4.24 -11.68 2.40
C ASP A 152 3.47 -10.36 2.63
N TRP A 153 2.24 -10.32 2.13
CA TRP A 153 1.39 -9.14 2.28
C TRP A 153 1.07 -8.84 3.76
N ALA A 154 0.69 -9.87 4.53
CA ALA A 154 0.41 -9.71 5.97
C ALA A 154 1.65 -9.25 6.74
N GLN A 155 2.83 -9.81 6.44
CA GLN A 155 4.10 -9.40 7.02
C GLN A 155 4.42 -7.94 6.71
N GLY A 156 4.28 -7.53 5.45
CA GLY A 156 4.51 -6.16 5.01
C GLY A 156 3.59 -5.16 5.71
N LEU A 157 2.29 -5.49 5.83
CA LEU A 157 1.31 -4.64 6.53
C LEU A 157 1.62 -4.51 8.02
N ALA A 158 1.99 -5.61 8.70
CA ALA A 158 2.37 -5.59 10.10
C ALA A 158 3.65 -4.78 10.33
N SER A 159 4.66 -4.95 9.46
CA SER A 159 5.90 -4.16 9.49
C SER A 159 5.62 -2.68 9.29
N TRP A 160 4.78 -2.33 8.33
CA TRP A 160 4.39 -0.93 8.07
C TRP A 160 3.71 -0.29 9.28
N ARG A 161 2.78 -0.98 9.95
CA ARG A 161 2.14 -0.49 11.19
C ARG A 161 3.14 -0.25 12.32
N MET A 162 4.22 -1.02 12.37
CA MET A 162 5.31 -0.85 13.35
C MET A 162 6.34 0.21 12.94
N GLY A 163 6.19 0.86 11.78
CA GLY A 163 7.14 1.83 11.26
C GLY A 163 8.41 1.21 10.67
N ASP A 164 8.45 -0.11 10.49
CA ASP A 164 9.57 -0.82 9.88
C ASP A 164 9.32 -0.99 8.38
N CYS A 165 9.90 -0.11 7.58
CA CYS A 165 9.78 -0.11 6.11
C CYS A 165 10.96 -0.79 5.40
N ARG A 166 11.81 -1.53 6.12
CA ARG A 166 13.00 -2.17 5.55
C ARG A 166 12.82 -3.66 5.26
N THR A 167 11.69 -4.22 5.63
CA THR A 167 11.33 -5.63 5.41
C THR A 167 10.55 -5.83 4.13
#